data_d59141ba07e20f1a78f8c49493b3d08c
#
_entry.id   d59141ba07e20f1a78f8c49493b3d08c
#
_cell.length_a   1.000
_cell.length_b   1.000
_cell.length_c   1.000
_cell.angle_alpha   90.00
_cell.angle_beta   90.00
_cell.angle_gamma   90.00
#
_symmetry.space_group_name_H-M   'P 1'
#
loop_
_entity.id
_entity.type
_entity.pdbx_description
1 polymer ?
#
loop_
_entity_poly.entity_id
_entity_poly.type
_entity_poly.pdbx_seq_one_letter_code
_entity_poly.pdbx_strand_id
1 'polypeptide(L)'
;MINNLTDRNLFLIRHGQSTYNLENRFTGWKDVDLTELGRSQAIEAGNILNGINFNSCFTSNLKRAQNTLDLILGQMNHSPDIQRDEALNERDYGDLIGQNKAEAAEKFGKEQVQIWRRSFDVPPPGGESLKMTADRTLPYYRDIISPKVLSGKNIAISAHGNSIRAIVMDIFNLSSEQILKTEIGWCEPWIISFDNDGKIANHQIIARDSEPSKSHLFTD
;
A
#
# COMPACT_ATOMS: atom_id res chain seq x y z
N MET A 1 -7.80 -19.06 -1.44
CA MET A 1 -9.12 -18.66 -1.97
C MET A 1 -9.66 -17.51 -1.15
N ILE A 2 -10.25 -16.49 -1.79
CA ILE A 2 -10.88 -15.36 -1.13
C ILE A 2 -12.21 -15.83 -0.56
N ASN A 3 -12.42 -15.66 0.74
CA ASN A 3 -13.59 -16.16 1.45
C ASN A 3 -14.28 -15.05 2.23
N ASN A 4 -15.58 -15.24 2.53
CA ASN A 4 -16.37 -14.40 3.44
C ASN A 4 -16.37 -12.89 3.07
N LEU A 5 -16.46 -12.57 1.78
CA LEU A 5 -16.74 -11.20 1.34
C LEU A 5 -18.15 -10.79 1.74
N THR A 6 -18.32 -9.54 2.12
CA THR A 6 -19.62 -8.87 2.22
C THR A 6 -19.91 -8.13 0.91
N ASP A 7 -20.84 -7.20 0.91
CA ASP A 7 -21.05 -6.24 -0.17
C ASP A 7 -20.20 -4.95 -0.01
N ARG A 8 -19.40 -4.84 1.08
CA ARG A 8 -18.58 -3.69 1.48
C ARG A 8 -17.13 -4.11 1.67
N ASN A 9 -16.36 -4.12 0.57
CA ASN A 9 -15.00 -4.62 0.66
C ASN A 9 -13.99 -3.57 0.18
N LEU A 10 -12.93 -3.43 0.96
CA LEU A 10 -11.75 -2.64 0.63
C LEU A 10 -10.58 -3.58 0.32
N PHE A 11 -9.99 -3.39 -0.85
CA PHE A 11 -8.81 -4.14 -1.31
C PHE A 11 -7.60 -3.19 -1.31
N LEU A 12 -6.65 -3.41 -0.42
CA LEU A 12 -5.41 -2.65 -0.36
C LEU A 12 -4.29 -3.45 -0.99
N ILE A 13 -3.63 -2.89 -2.00
CA ILE A 13 -2.61 -3.58 -2.77
C ILE A 13 -1.38 -2.67 -2.88
N ARG A 14 -0.26 -3.08 -2.30
CA ARG A 14 1.00 -2.41 -2.51
C ARG A 14 1.53 -2.72 -3.91
N HIS A 15 2.10 -1.72 -4.59
CA HIS A 15 2.73 -1.91 -5.90
C HIS A 15 3.75 -3.05 -5.90
N GLY A 16 3.98 -3.67 -7.06
CA GLY A 16 5.02 -4.68 -7.28
C GLY A 16 6.44 -4.12 -7.09
N GLN A 17 7.44 -4.98 -7.09
CA GLN A 17 8.83 -4.55 -6.96
C GLN A 17 9.17 -3.48 -8.01
N SER A 18 9.71 -2.33 -7.58
CA SER A 18 10.22 -1.28 -8.46
C SER A 18 11.74 -1.38 -8.63
N THR A 19 12.29 -0.66 -9.62
CA THR A 19 13.73 -0.62 -9.88
C THR A 19 14.51 -0.17 -8.64
N TYR A 20 14.05 0.87 -7.91
CA TYR A 20 14.70 1.30 -6.68
C TYR A 20 14.53 0.33 -5.50
N ASN A 21 13.47 -0.49 -5.50
CA ASN A 21 13.38 -1.59 -4.53
C ASN A 21 14.47 -2.64 -4.80
N LEU A 22 14.66 -3.02 -6.07
CA LEU A 22 15.70 -3.96 -6.50
C LEU A 22 17.12 -3.44 -6.16
N GLU A 23 17.36 -2.15 -6.40
CA GLU A 23 18.64 -1.49 -6.13
C GLU A 23 18.86 -1.12 -4.65
N ASN A 24 17.93 -1.47 -3.76
CA ASN A 24 17.95 -1.10 -2.34
C ASN A 24 18.10 0.41 -2.09
N ARG A 25 17.41 1.24 -2.89
CA ARG A 25 17.42 2.71 -2.77
C ARG A 25 16.16 3.25 -2.07
N PHE A 26 16.29 4.44 -1.49
CA PHE A 26 15.15 5.21 -1.03
C PHE A 26 14.38 5.74 -2.25
N THR A 27 13.09 5.41 -2.35
CA THR A 27 12.27 5.77 -3.53
C THR A 27 11.51 7.08 -3.34
N GLY A 28 10.74 7.19 -2.27
CA GLY A 28 9.88 8.35 -2.03
C GLY A 28 9.00 8.68 -3.24
N TRP A 29 8.96 9.94 -3.61
CA TRP A 29 8.19 10.44 -4.74
C TRP A 29 8.94 10.37 -6.09
N LYS A 30 10.17 9.81 -6.11
CA LYS A 30 10.83 9.53 -7.39
C LYS A 30 10.00 8.55 -8.19
N ASP A 31 9.66 8.95 -9.42
CA ASP A 31 8.75 8.20 -10.27
C ASP A 31 9.49 7.13 -11.08
N VAL A 32 9.80 6.01 -10.44
CA VAL A 32 10.43 4.83 -11.02
C VAL A 32 9.38 3.77 -11.37
N ASP A 33 9.68 2.94 -12.36
CA ASP A 33 8.78 1.89 -12.83
C ASP A 33 9.00 0.55 -12.11
N LEU A 34 8.15 -0.41 -12.39
CA LEU A 34 8.23 -1.80 -11.95
C LEU A 34 9.41 -2.51 -12.63
N THR A 35 10.00 -3.47 -11.92
CA THR A 35 10.86 -4.49 -12.54
C THR A 35 10.01 -5.55 -13.24
N GLU A 36 10.65 -6.45 -14.02
CA GLU A 36 9.94 -7.61 -14.58
C GLU A 36 9.32 -8.47 -13.48
N LEU A 37 10.01 -8.69 -12.37
CA LEU A 37 9.45 -9.35 -11.19
C LEU A 37 8.22 -8.61 -10.65
N GLY A 38 8.30 -7.27 -10.53
CA GLY A 38 7.17 -6.46 -10.07
C GLY A 38 5.95 -6.56 -11.00
N ARG A 39 6.17 -6.65 -12.31
CA ARG A 39 5.10 -6.89 -13.30
C ARG A 39 4.47 -8.27 -13.13
N SER A 40 5.29 -9.32 -12.99
CA SER A 40 4.81 -10.68 -12.72
C SER A 40 3.99 -10.76 -11.42
N GLN A 41 4.46 -10.09 -10.36
CA GLN A 41 3.74 -9.98 -9.09
C GLN A 41 2.36 -9.35 -9.25
N ALA A 42 2.25 -8.29 -10.07
CA ALA A 42 0.98 -7.61 -10.32
C ALA A 42 0.01 -8.49 -11.13
N ILE A 43 0.51 -9.20 -12.15
CA ILE A 43 -0.28 -10.15 -12.93
C ILE A 43 -0.80 -11.28 -12.04
N GLU A 44 0.04 -11.84 -11.17
CA GLU A 44 -0.35 -12.89 -10.22
C GLU A 44 -1.45 -12.40 -9.26
N ALA A 45 -1.30 -11.18 -8.71
CA ALA A 45 -2.35 -10.56 -7.88
C ALA A 45 -3.66 -10.39 -8.66
N GLY A 46 -3.59 -10.01 -9.94
CA GLY A 46 -4.76 -9.92 -10.83
C GLY A 46 -5.46 -11.27 -11.02
N ASN A 47 -4.69 -12.34 -11.21
CA ASN A 47 -5.25 -13.69 -11.30
C ASN A 47 -5.93 -14.14 -10.01
N ILE A 48 -5.33 -13.81 -8.85
CA ILE A 48 -5.92 -14.08 -7.53
C ILE A 48 -7.24 -13.33 -7.34
N LEU A 49 -7.32 -12.10 -7.82
CA LEU A 49 -8.50 -11.23 -7.71
C LEU A 49 -9.51 -11.43 -8.86
N ASN A 50 -9.22 -12.31 -9.82
CA ASN A 50 -10.12 -12.56 -10.94
C ASN A 50 -11.48 -13.07 -10.44
N GLY A 51 -12.55 -12.52 -11.01
CA GLY A 51 -13.92 -12.76 -10.56
C GLY A 51 -14.45 -11.75 -9.55
N ILE A 52 -13.62 -10.88 -9.00
CA ILE A 52 -14.05 -9.74 -8.19
C ILE A 52 -14.40 -8.57 -9.13
N ASN A 53 -15.59 -8.01 -8.97
CA ASN A 53 -15.99 -6.79 -9.68
C ASN A 53 -15.72 -5.56 -8.80
N PHE A 54 -14.71 -4.77 -9.14
CA PHE A 54 -14.46 -3.49 -8.49
C PHE A 54 -15.41 -2.41 -9.00
N ASN A 55 -16.06 -1.68 -8.10
CA ASN A 55 -16.91 -0.55 -8.47
C ASN A 55 -16.11 0.70 -8.81
N SER A 56 -14.99 0.92 -8.12
CA SER A 56 -14.01 1.97 -8.40
C SER A 56 -12.65 1.55 -7.89
N CYS A 57 -11.61 2.09 -8.53
CA CYS A 57 -10.24 1.91 -8.12
C CYS A 57 -9.57 3.24 -7.83
N PHE A 58 -8.65 3.24 -6.88
CA PHE A 58 -7.86 4.41 -6.50
C PHE A 58 -6.38 4.08 -6.60
N THR A 59 -5.57 5.06 -7.03
CA THR A 59 -4.13 4.91 -7.07
C THR A 59 -3.43 6.25 -6.87
N SER A 60 -2.14 6.20 -6.63
CA SER A 60 -1.30 7.38 -6.47
C SER A 60 -0.93 8.02 -7.81
N ASN A 61 -0.24 9.16 -7.76
CA ASN A 61 0.34 9.80 -8.94
C ASN A 61 1.64 9.14 -9.44
N LEU A 62 2.09 8.05 -8.78
CA LEU A 62 3.36 7.40 -9.10
C LEU A 62 3.12 6.16 -10.00
N LYS A 63 3.83 6.11 -11.12
CA LYS A 63 3.60 5.10 -12.19
C LYS A 63 3.72 3.65 -11.70
N ARG A 64 4.59 3.33 -10.73
CA ARG A 64 4.69 1.97 -10.19
C ARG A 64 3.38 1.46 -9.58
N ALA A 65 2.60 2.33 -8.92
CA ALA A 65 1.29 1.97 -8.38
C ALA A 65 0.22 1.93 -9.48
N GLN A 66 0.27 2.85 -10.43
CA GLN A 66 -0.63 2.89 -11.59
C GLN A 66 -0.41 1.63 -12.45
N ASN A 67 0.83 1.34 -12.83
CA ASN A 67 1.15 0.17 -13.65
C ASN A 67 0.81 -1.16 -12.94
N THR A 68 0.93 -1.21 -11.61
CA THR A 68 0.46 -2.36 -10.82
C THR A 68 -1.05 -2.52 -10.97
N LEU A 69 -1.82 -1.45 -10.81
CA LEU A 69 -3.27 -1.48 -10.97
C LEU A 69 -3.68 -1.90 -12.38
N ASP A 70 -3.05 -1.31 -13.40
CA ASP A 70 -3.34 -1.60 -14.81
C ASP A 70 -3.09 -3.09 -15.14
N LEU A 71 -1.99 -3.67 -14.62
CA LEU A 71 -1.66 -5.09 -14.81
C LEU A 71 -2.65 -6.00 -14.08
N ILE A 72 -3.10 -5.64 -12.87
CA ILE A 72 -4.15 -6.36 -12.14
C ILE A 72 -5.44 -6.35 -12.95
N LEU A 73 -5.90 -5.18 -13.38
CA LEU A 73 -7.16 -5.02 -14.13
C LEU A 73 -7.09 -5.71 -15.49
N GLY A 74 -5.90 -5.79 -16.09
CA GLY A 74 -5.66 -6.55 -17.34
C GLY A 74 -5.93 -8.05 -17.23
N GLN A 75 -5.98 -8.62 -16.01
CA GLN A 75 -6.37 -10.03 -15.77
C GLN A 75 -7.87 -10.18 -15.49
N MET A 76 -8.60 -9.08 -15.41
CA MET A 76 -10.02 -9.05 -15.05
C MET A 76 -10.86 -8.65 -16.28
N ASN A 77 -12.03 -9.25 -16.44
CA ASN A 77 -12.98 -8.92 -17.50
C ASN A 77 -13.84 -7.68 -17.15
N HIS A 78 -13.22 -6.67 -16.52
CA HIS A 78 -13.91 -5.51 -16.02
C HIS A 78 -13.02 -4.27 -16.00
N SER A 79 -13.57 -3.10 -16.34
CA SER A 79 -12.89 -1.81 -16.37
C SER A 79 -13.60 -0.82 -15.43
N PRO A 80 -13.20 -0.75 -14.15
CA PRO A 80 -13.77 0.19 -13.19
C PRO A 80 -13.31 1.62 -13.46
N ASP A 81 -14.00 2.61 -12.88
CA ASP A 81 -13.49 3.98 -12.79
C ASP A 81 -12.22 4.04 -11.95
N ILE A 82 -11.19 4.72 -12.45
CA ILE A 82 -9.89 4.87 -11.79
C ILE A 82 -9.66 6.32 -11.41
N GLN A 83 -9.46 6.58 -10.13
CA GLN A 83 -9.13 7.90 -9.61
C GLN A 83 -7.68 7.92 -9.11
N ARG A 84 -6.96 9.00 -9.45
CA ARG A 84 -5.55 9.21 -9.08
C ARG A 84 -5.47 10.40 -8.15
N ASP A 85 -4.73 10.25 -7.04
CA ASP A 85 -4.51 11.34 -6.11
C ASP A 85 -3.15 11.22 -5.41
N GLU A 86 -2.47 12.36 -5.22
CA GLU A 86 -1.19 12.41 -4.52
C GLU A 86 -1.30 12.07 -3.03
N ALA A 87 -2.48 12.18 -2.44
CA ALA A 87 -2.73 11.74 -1.08
C ALA A 87 -2.39 10.25 -0.86
N LEU A 88 -2.40 9.44 -1.93
CA LEU A 88 -2.02 8.04 -1.91
C LEU A 88 -0.54 7.80 -2.26
N ASN A 89 0.27 8.84 -2.53
CA ASN A 89 1.69 8.69 -2.81
C ASN A 89 2.43 8.02 -1.65
N GLU A 90 3.60 7.45 -1.96
CA GLU A 90 4.52 6.93 -0.95
C GLU A 90 5.01 8.06 -0.03
N ARG A 91 5.45 7.71 1.17
CA ARG A 91 6.14 8.62 2.07
C ARG A 91 7.32 9.26 1.33
N ASP A 92 7.44 10.57 1.41
CA ASP A 92 8.58 11.28 0.88
C ASP A 92 9.83 11.03 1.74
N TYR A 93 10.94 10.72 1.10
CA TYR A 93 12.22 10.50 1.78
C TYR A 93 13.16 11.71 1.65
N GLY A 94 12.72 12.81 1.05
CA GLY A 94 13.48 14.07 0.94
C GLY A 94 14.88 13.86 0.39
N ASP A 95 15.89 14.35 1.12
CA ASP A 95 17.30 14.29 0.70
C ASP A 95 17.88 12.89 0.59
N LEU A 96 17.18 11.87 1.10
CA LEU A 96 17.61 10.47 0.97
C LEU A 96 17.18 9.83 -0.36
N ILE A 97 16.28 10.46 -1.14
CA ILE A 97 15.78 9.90 -2.40
C ILE A 97 16.93 9.56 -3.33
N GLY A 98 16.93 8.33 -3.87
CA GLY A 98 17.97 7.83 -4.78
C GLY A 98 19.22 7.29 -4.09
N GLN A 99 19.46 7.59 -2.81
CA GLN A 99 20.59 7.02 -2.08
C GLN A 99 20.36 5.52 -1.81
N ASN A 100 21.42 4.72 -1.95
CA ASN A 100 21.38 3.32 -1.51
C ASN A 100 21.29 3.28 0.02
N LYS A 101 20.45 2.40 0.56
CA LYS A 101 20.16 2.34 2.00
C LYS A 101 21.37 1.89 2.83
N ALA A 102 22.24 1.04 2.27
CA ALA A 102 23.48 0.62 2.94
C ALA A 102 24.50 1.77 2.96
N GLU A 103 24.73 2.43 1.83
CA GLU A 103 25.61 3.60 1.73
C GLU A 103 25.16 4.75 2.63
N ALA A 104 23.84 5.00 2.69
CA ALA A 104 23.29 5.98 3.62
C ALA A 104 23.55 5.61 5.09
N ALA A 105 23.44 4.31 5.43
CA ALA A 105 23.75 3.82 6.78
C ALA A 105 25.24 3.95 7.14
N GLU A 106 26.13 3.81 6.18
CA GLU A 106 27.56 4.09 6.36
C GLU A 106 27.83 5.59 6.56
N LYS A 107 27.16 6.44 5.77
CA LYS A 107 27.35 7.89 5.79
C LYS A 107 26.76 8.59 7.01
N PHE A 108 25.53 8.20 7.40
CA PHE A 108 24.77 8.90 8.45
C PHE A 108 24.68 8.10 9.77
N GLY A 109 25.20 6.88 9.80
CA GLY A 109 25.08 5.96 10.91
C GLY A 109 23.83 5.06 10.80
N LYS A 110 24.00 3.78 11.15
CA LYS A 110 22.93 2.76 11.06
C LYS A 110 21.72 3.11 11.90
N GLU A 111 21.93 3.58 13.13
CA GLU A 111 20.85 3.97 14.06
C GLU A 111 20.04 5.14 13.51
N GLN A 112 20.71 6.19 13.01
CA GLN A 112 20.02 7.35 12.45
C GLN A 112 19.19 6.99 11.23
N VAL A 113 19.74 6.18 10.31
CA VAL A 113 18.99 5.72 9.13
C VAL A 113 17.82 4.81 9.54
N GLN A 114 17.99 3.98 10.58
CA GLN A 114 16.91 3.16 11.11
C GLN A 114 15.80 4.02 11.72
N ILE A 115 16.12 5.09 12.46
CA ILE A 115 15.15 6.05 12.97
C ILE A 115 14.35 6.66 11.80
N TRP A 116 15.01 7.20 10.77
CA TRP A 116 14.32 7.76 9.61
C TRP A 116 13.42 6.75 8.86
N ARG A 117 13.79 5.48 8.88
CA ARG A 117 13.03 4.42 8.20
C ARG A 117 11.87 3.86 9.02
N ARG A 118 12.03 3.81 10.34
CA ARG A 118 11.16 3.03 11.24
C ARG A 118 10.66 3.83 12.44
N SER A 119 10.78 5.17 12.45
CA SER A 119 10.07 6.02 13.41
C SER A 119 8.71 6.44 12.86
N PHE A 120 7.75 6.64 13.76
CA PHE A 120 6.42 7.11 13.39
C PHE A 120 6.42 8.62 13.09
N ASP A 121 7.16 9.41 13.85
CA ASP A 121 7.08 10.88 13.88
C ASP A 121 8.38 11.60 13.50
N VAL A 122 9.53 10.89 13.38
CA VAL A 122 10.80 11.50 12.99
C VAL A 122 11.00 11.39 11.48
N PRO A 123 10.93 12.52 10.72
CA PRO A 123 11.16 12.51 9.27
C PRO A 123 12.64 12.47 8.93
N PRO A 124 13.03 11.95 7.75
CA PRO A 124 14.33 12.24 7.16
C PRO A 124 14.44 13.71 6.75
N PRO A 125 15.66 14.26 6.56
CA PRO A 125 15.84 15.64 6.10
C PRO A 125 15.07 15.92 4.81
N GLY A 126 14.24 16.98 4.84
CA GLY A 126 13.41 17.39 3.71
C GLY A 126 12.28 16.43 3.34
N GLY A 127 12.05 15.37 4.11
CA GLY A 127 11.03 14.36 3.81
C GLY A 127 9.90 14.27 4.84
N GLU A 128 9.14 13.19 4.79
CA GLU A 128 7.98 12.89 5.64
C GLU A 128 8.28 11.82 6.68
N SER A 129 7.71 11.96 7.86
CA SER A 129 7.49 10.85 8.81
C SER A 129 6.27 10.02 8.37
N LEU A 130 6.05 8.85 8.99
CA LEU A 130 4.82 8.09 8.75
C LEU A 130 3.58 8.88 9.21
N LYS A 131 3.70 9.64 10.32
CA LYS A 131 2.65 10.55 10.80
C LYS A 131 2.28 11.58 9.73
N MET A 132 3.24 12.27 9.12
CA MET A 132 2.98 13.26 8.06
C MET A 132 2.34 12.62 6.83
N THR A 133 2.77 11.41 6.45
CA THR A 133 2.11 10.63 5.39
C THR A 133 0.64 10.33 5.76
N ALA A 134 0.36 9.94 7.01
CA ALA A 134 -0.98 9.71 7.50
C ALA A 134 -1.82 10.99 7.51
N ASP A 135 -1.25 12.12 7.90
CA ASP A 135 -1.94 13.43 7.96
C ASP A 135 -2.50 13.87 6.59
N ARG A 136 -1.89 13.44 5.45
CA ARG A 136 -2.42 13.69 4.10
C ARG A 136 -3.24 12.55 3.52
N THR A 137 -2.91 11.30 3.86
CA THR A 137 -3.60 10.13 3.31
C THR A 137 -4.98 9.92 3.95
N LEU A 138 -5.09 10.09 5.27
CA LEU A 138 -6.32 9.76 5.99
C LEU A 138 -7.50 10.68 5.68
N PRO A 139 -7.37 12.00 5.53
CA PRO A 139 -8.49 12.81 5.08
C PRO A 139 -9.06 12.32 3.73
N TYR A 140 -8.21 12.07 2.75
CA TYR A 140 -8.64 11.55 1.45
C TYR A 140 -9.32 10.17 1.56
N TYR A 141 -8.75 9.27 2.35
CA TYR A 141 -9.36 7.96 2.61
C TYR A 141 -10.74 8.09 3.26
N ARG A 142 -10.84 8.88 4.33
CA ARG A 142 -12.07 8.99 5.13
C ARG A 142 -13.19 9.73 4.39
N ASP A 143 -12.85 10.78 3.63
CA ASP A 143 -13.84 11.66 3.00
C ASP A 143 -14.25 11.18 1.60
N ILE A 144 -13.36 10.50 0.87
CA ILE A 144 -13.58 10.13 -0.53
C ILE A 144 -13.73 8.62 -0.73
N ILE A 145 -12.89 7.80 -0.08
CA ILE A 145 -12.83 6.36 -0.36
C ILE A 145 -13.75 5.56 0.56
N SER A 146 -13.61 5.74 1.88
CA SER A 146 -14.37 4.99 2.88
C SER A 146 -15.89 5.07 2.70
N PRO A 147 -16.50 6.25 2.39
CA PRO A 147 -17.94 6.33 2.14
C PRO A 147 -18.39 5.47 0.95
N LYS A 148 -17.54 5.30 -0.07
CA LYS A 148 -17.85 4.44 -1.22
C LYS A 148 -17.85 2.96 -0.80
N VAL A 149 -16.88 2.52 0.00
CA VAL A 149 -16.86 1.16 0.57
C VAL A 149 -18.12 0.90 1.37
N LEU A 150 -18.43 1.79 2.32
CA LEU A 150 -19.57 1.65 3.23
C LEU A 150 -20.94 1.76 2.54
N SER A 151 -20.98 2.30 1.33
CA SER A 151 -22.23 2.32 0.51
C SER A 151 -22.51 0.99 -0.22
N GLY A 152 -21.84 -0.10 0.09
CA GLY A 152 -22.05 -1.41 -0.53
C GLY A 152 -21.25 -1.60 -1.82
N LYS A 153 -19.96 -1.33 -1.78
CA LYS A 153 -19.08 -1.39 -2.97
C LYS A 153 -17.76 -2.11 -2.69
N ASN A 154 -17.25 -2.77 -3.71
CA ASN A 154 -15.89 -3.28 -3.76
C ASN A 154 -14.97 -2.19 -4.28
N ILE A 155 -14.08 -1.70 -3.44
CA ILE A 155 -13.13 -0.63 -3.77
C ILE A 155 -11.71 -1.16 -3.67
N ALA A 156 -10.91 -0.91 -4.71
CA ALA A 156 -9.49 -1.25 -4.71
C ALA A 156 -8.62 0.00 -4.59
N ILE A 157 -7.54 -0.09 -3.81
CA ILE A 157 -6.49 0.91 -3.71
C ILE A 157 -5.16 0.25 -4.08
N SER A 158 -4.55 0.68 -5.18
CA SER A 158 -3.17 0.33 -5.51
C SER A 158 -2.26 1.48 -5.11
N ALA A 159 -1.43 1.28 -4.07
CA ALA A 159 -0.62 2.35 -3.49
C ALA A 159 0.74 1.83 -2.96
N HIS A 160 1.21 2.37 -1.85
CA HIS A 160 2.58 2.18 -1.35
C HIS A 160 2.59 1.70 0.10
N GLY A 161 3.78 1.23 0.54
CA GLY A 161 3.92 0.67 1.87
C GLY A 161 3.49 1.61 2.99
N ASN A 162 3.85 2.89 2.94
CA ASN A 162 3.54 3.82 4.03
C ASN A 162 2.13 4.44 3.91
N SER A 163 1.64 4.74 2.71
CA SER A 163 0.25 5.20 2.55
C SER A 163 -0.76 4.10 2.92
N ILE A 164 -0.50 2.83 2.57
CA ILE A 164 -1.33 1.72 3.01
C ILE A 164 -1.23 1.50 4.53
N ARG A 165 -0.03 1.61 5.13
CA ARG A 165 0.12 1.57 6.60
C ARG A 165 -0.74 2.62 7.30
N ALA A 166 -0.80 3.85 6.79
CA ALA A 166 -1.65 4.89 7.35
C ALA A 166 -3.14 4.45 7.37
N ILE A 167 -3.63 3.90 6.26
CA ILE A 167 -5.01 3.40 6.16
C ILE A 167 -5.25 2.20 7.09
N VAL A 168 -4.32 1.24 7.13
CA VAL A 168 -4.41 0.06 8.01
C VAL A 168 -4.39 0.47 9.49
N MET A 169 -3.53 1.42 9.85
CA MET A 169 -3.48 1.96 11.21
C MET A 169 -4.83 2.54 11.64
N ASP A 170 -5.48 3.29 10.76
CA ASP A 170 -6.79 3.88 11.00
C ASP A 170 -7.89 2.82 11.15
N ILE A 171 -7.99 1.90 10.19
CA ILE A 171 -9.04 0.87 10.18
C ILE A 171 -8.96 -0.06 11.38
N PHE A 172 -7.75 -0.49 11.76
CA PHE A 172 -7.53 -1.44 12.87
C PHE A 172 -7.24 -0.76 14.21
N ASN A 173 -7.27 0.58 14.26
CA ASN A 173 -6.97 1.38 15.44
C ASN A 173 -5.62 1.00 16.10
N LEU A 174 -4.60 0.84 15.26
CA LEU A 174 -3.28 0.41 15.72
C LEU A 174 -2.51 1.57 16.37
N SER A 175 -1.72 1.25 17.39
CA SER A 175 -0.76 2.20 17.94
C SER A 175 0.40 2.48 16.97
N SER A 176 1.17 3.54 17.23
CA SER A 176 2.40 3.84 16.48
C SER A 176 3.42 2.69 16.51
N GLU A 177 3.51 1.94 17.61
CA GLU A 177 4.40 0.80 17.71
C GLU A 177 3.92 -0.39 16.88
N GLN A 178 2.62 -0.67 16.90
CA GLN A 178 2.01 -1.76 16.15
C GLN A 178 2.12 -1.55 14.64
N ILE A 179 1.85 -0.33 14.16
CA ILE A 179 1.93 -0.05 12.72
C ILE A 179 3.37 -0.12 12.19
N LEU A 180 4.38 0.22 13.01
CA LEU A 180 5.77 0.09 12.61
C LEU A 180 6.25 -1.36 12.48
N LYS A 181 5.60 -2.29 13.18
CA LYS A 181 5.85 -3.75 13.09
C LYS A 181 5.00 -4.42 12.01
N THR A 182 3.95 -3.74 11.53
CA THR A 182 3.09 -4.25 10.46
C THR A 182 3.81 -4.15 9.11
N GLU A 183 3.86 -5.24 8.37
CA GLU A 183 4.51 -5.29 7.04
C GLU A 183 3.47 -5.47 5.93
N ILE A 184 3.66 -4.72 4.84
CA ILE A 184 2.82 -4.77 3.64
C ILE A 184 3.67 -5.32 2.49
N GLY A 185 3.42 -6.55 2.07
CA GLY A 185 4.13 -7.21 0.98
C GLY A 185 3.77 -6.62 -0.40
N TRP A 186 4.62 -6.86 -1.40
CA TRP A 186 4.37 -6.43 -2.77
C TRP A 186 3.27 -7.29 -3.42
N CYS A 187 2.23 -6.64 -3.95
CA CYS A 187 1.13 -7.32 -4.62
C CYS A 187 0.49 -8.46 -3.79
N GLU A 188 0.47 -8.32 -2.48
CA GLU A 188 -0.26 -9.18 -1.56
C GLU A 188 -1.54 -8.45 -1.16
N PRO A 189 -2.72 -8.81 -1.72
CA PRO A 189 -3.94 -8.10 -1.42
C PRO A 189 -4.36 -8.23 0.04
N TRP A 190 -4.59 -7.11 0.70
CA TRP A 190 -5.27 -7.02 1.99
C TRP A 190 -6.74 -6.76 1.72
N ILE A 191 -7.61 -7.67 2.12
CA ILE A 191 -9.05 -7.57 1.89
C ILE A 191 -9.72 -7.36 3.23
N ILE A 192 -10.42 -6.24 3.38
CA ILE A 192 -11.14 -5.87 4.59
C ILE A 192 -12.60 -5.74 4.23
N SER A 193 -13.44 -6.57 4.85
CA SER A 193 -14.88 -6.59 4.66
C SER A 193 -15.57 -5.93 5.86
N PHE A 194 -16.54 -5.07 5.59
CA PHE A 194 -17.28 -4.35 6.63
C PHE A 194 -18.72 -4.83 6.71
N ASP A 195 -19.31 -4.75 7.89
CA ASP A 195 -20.72 -4.98 8.13
C ASP A 195 -21.58 -3.73 7.83
N ASN A 196 -22.87 -3.81 8.08
CA ASN A 196 -23.80 -2.71 7.87
C ASN A 196 -23.57 -1.51 8.79
N ASP A 197 -22.92 -1.72 9.93
CA ASP A 197 -22.58 -0.69 10.89
C ASP A 197 -21.21 -0.04 10.60
N GLY A 198 -20.53 -0.50 9.54
CA GLY A 198 -19.18 -0.03 9.17
C GLY A 198 -18.05 -0.61 10.04
N LYS A 199 -18.33 -1.67 10.81
CA LYS A 199 -17.32 -2.39 11.58
C LYS A 199 -16.66 -3.48 10.73
N ILE A 200 -15.43 -3.85 11.07
CA ILE A 200 -14.74 -4.95 10.40
C ILE A 200 -15.50 -6.26 10.67
N ALA A 201 -16.07 -6.84 9.63
CA ALA A 201 -16.71 -8.15 9.68
C ALA A 201 -15.70 -9.28 9.46
N ASN A 202 -14.74 -9.06 8.56
CA ASN A 202 -13.65 -10.00 8.24
C ASN A 202 -12.45 -9.27 7.67
N HIS A 203 -11.28 -9.83 7.82
CA HIS A 203 -10.10 -9.43 7.06
C HIS A 203 -9.24 -10.62 6.68
N GLN A 204 -8.57 -10.52 5.56
CA GLN A 204 -7.64 -11.55 5.07
C GLN A 204 -6.50 -10.92 4.28
N ILE A 205 -5.33 -11.52 4.40
CA ILE A 205 -4.15 -11.17 3.61
C ILE A 205 -3.91 -12.34 2.68
N ILE A 206 -3.88 -12.08 1.38
CA ILE A 206 -3.71 -13.13 0.38
C ILE A 206 -2.26 -13.16 -0.06
N ALA A 207 -1.56 -14.23 0.32
CA ALA A 207 -0.22 -14.49 -0.19
C ALA A 207 -0.28 -14.80 -1.68
N ARG A 208 0.79 -14.48 -2.39
CA ARG A 208 1.00 -14.95 -3.77
C ARG A 208 1.51 -16.41 -3.74
N ASP A 209 1.16 -17.18 -4.76
CA ASP A 209 1.57 -18.59 -4.84
C ASP A 209 3.08 -18.72 -5.10
N SER A 210 3.68 -17.74 -5.79
CA SER A 210 5.08 -17.74 -6.20
C SER A 210 6.10 -17.51 -5.09
N GLU A 211 5.71 -16.86 -3.98
CA GLU A 211 6.60 -16.52 -2.87
C GLU A 211 5.88 -16.60 -1.51
N PRO A 212 6.58 -16.92 -0.42
CA PRO A 212 6.03 -16.81 0.93
C PRO A 212 5.57 -15.38 1.22
N SER A 213 4.44 -15.23 1.93
CA SER A 213 3.92 -13.92 2.30
C SER A 213 4.92 -13.13 3.13
N LYS A 214 5.04 -11.84 2.79
CA LYS A 214 5.78 -10.82 3.55
C LYS A 214 4.86 -9.88 4.29
N SER A 215 3.55 -10.00 4.08
CA SER A 215 2.55 -9.18 4.78
C SER A 215 2.29 -9.75 6.17
N HIS A 216 2.18 -8.85 7.13
CA HIS A 216 1.93 -9.20 8.51
C HIS A 216 1.23 -8.05 9.22
N LEU A 217 0.04 -8.32 9.78
CA LEU A 217 -0.67 -7.39 10.68
C LEU A 217 -0.23 -7.66 12.11
N PHE A 218 0.33 -6.67 12.77
CA PHE A 218 0.74 -6.76 14.16
C PHE A 218 -0.33 -6.14 15.08
N THR A 219 -0.96 -6.97 15.91
CA THR A 219 -2.07 -6.58 16.81
C THR A 219 -1.78 -6.77 18.30
N ASP A 220 -0.65 -7.40 18.66
CA ASP A 220 -0.29 -7.73 20.06
C ASP A 220 0.60 -6.66 20.74
#